data_b140058f01bfd09c785160c469d60261
#
_entry.id   b140058f01bfd09c785160c469d60261
#
_cell.length_a   1.000
_cell.length_b   1.000
_cell.length_c   1.000
_cell.angle_alpha   90.00
_cell.angle_beta   90.00
_cell.angle_gamma   90.00
#
_symmetry.space_group_name_H-M   'P 1'
#
loop_
_entity.id
_entity.type
_entity.pdbx_description
1 polymer ?
#
loop_
_entity_poly.entity_id
_entity_poly.type
_entity_poly.pdbx_seq_one_letter_code
_entity_poly.pdbx_strand_id
1 'polypeptide(L)'
;MLSKVIRAAATAFAIGTAAIAVAGIALTVPAQAAVRSAVGKPLNEAKSLAASSSYSAALARVSAAEAVPNLTPEERSVISAMRQYIEVKSGTGSLGVKAKFANDYNAKRYRDVINDGELLRKNGGLDASSMQIIAQAYYLLGDYHGCSRYIMNNFGNGGGEEVMKLQMRCAYESQDNESMRTALETLVARTNKPEYWSQLLNAAQSTKGLSDHQTLDIYRLKLLTGTITKADDYNLLAQLALQLGFAAEAQAVIEKGIAAKVLSGDRTTRLLTMAQKQAGANAAKSAAALAAANASPNGDALVKLGEDTWGQGQGHYPDAIKLIQQGLQKGPTDKDNALIRLGVAYYSAGQKDQAVRSFEKADGDAKQKIIAHLWAIFARTH
;
A
#
# COMPACT_ATOMS: atom_id res chain seq x y z
N MET A 1 -20.22 -11.60 3.67
CA MET A 1 -20.02 -11.60 2.21
C MET A 1 -18.64 -11.09 1.79
N LEU A 2 -17.94 -10.30 2.60
CA LEU A 2 -16.54 -9.88 2.37
C LEU A 2 -15.59 -11.07 2.11
N SER A 3 -15.82 -12.22 2.75
CA SER A 3 -14.93 -13.39 2.66
C SER A 3 -14.84 -14.05 1.27
N LYS A 4 -15.87 -13.89 0.41
CA LYS A 4 -15.89 -14.55 -0.92
C LYS A 4 -15.19 -13.73 -2.01
N VAL A 5 -15.25 -12.41 -1.95
CA VAL A 5 -14.61 -11.52 -2.94
C VAL A 5 -13.08 -11.49 -2.74
N ILE A 6 -12.64 -11.59 -1.49
CA ILE A 6 -11.21 -11.54 -1.13
C ILE A 6 -10.53 -12.90 -1.35
N ARG A 7 -11.26 -14.04 -1.28
CA ARG A 7 -10.70 -15.36 -1.60
C ARG A 7 -10.11 -15.47 -3.02
N ALA A 8 -10.67 -14.76 -3.99
CA ALA A 8 -10.17 -14.75 -5.36
C ALA A 8 -8.83 -13.99 -5.50
N ALA A 9 -8.56 -13.00 -4.62
CA ALA A 9 -7.32 -12.24 -4.65
C ALA A 9 -6.17 -12.91 -3.87
N ALA A 10 -6.51 -13.74 -2.86
CA ALA A 10 -5.51 -14.40 -2.01
C ALA A 10 -4.78 -15.57 -2.71
N THR A 11 -5.37 -16.16 -3.76
CA THR A 11 -4.83 -17.35 -4.42
C THR A 11 -3.79 -17.06 -5.51
N ALA A 12 -3.59 -15.80 -5.92
CA ALA A 12 -2.72 -15.45 -7.04
C ALA A 12 -1.31 -14.93 -6.66
N PHE A 13 -1.01 -14.80 -5.37
CA PHE A 13 0.30 -14.32 -4.96
C PHE A 13 1.22 -15.49 -4.59
N ALA A 14 2.06 -15.91 -5.53
CA ALA A 14 3.23 -16.71 -5.21
C ALA A 14 4.06 -15.99 -4.13
N ILE A 15 4.29 -16.64 -3.00
CA ILE A 15 5.32 -16.21 -2.05
C ILE A 15 6.62 -16.33 -2.82
N GLY A 16 7.18 -15.20 -3.28
CA GLY A 16 8.55 -15.16 -3.71
C GLY A 16 9.37 -15.68 -2.53
N THR A 17 9.80 -16.93 -2.60
CA THR A 17 10.80 -17.43 -1.69
C THR A 17 12.01 -16.55 -1.90
N ALA A 18 12.24 -15.61 -0.99
CA ALA A 18 13.53 -14.97 -0.90
C ALA A 18 14.53 -16.09 -0.56
N ALA A 19 15.13 -16.65 -1.59
CA ALA A 19 16.28 -17.51 -1.39
C ALA A 19 17.32 -16.63 -0.73
N ILE A 20 17.58 -16.85 0.57
CA ILE A 20 18.74 -16.27 1.20
C ILE A 20 19.91 -16.96 0.52
N ALA A 21 20.47 -16.33 -0.50
CA ALA A 21 21.79 -16.65 -0.96
C ALA A 21 22.72 -16.31 0.22
N VAL A 22 22.97 -17.30 1.07
CA VAL A 22 24.19 -17.30 1.84
C VAL A 22 25.26 -17.38 0.74
N ALA A 23 25.78 -16.20 0.34
CA ALA A 23 27.02 -16.18 -0.41
C ALA A 23 27.95 -17.09 0.40
N GLY A 24 28.28 -18.24 -0.17
CA GLY A 24 29.14 -19.20 0.50
C GLY A 24 30.38 -18.43 0.91
N ILE A 25 30.44 -18.06 2.19
CA ILE A 25 31.71 -17.65 2.76
C ILE A 25 32.53 -18.92 2.64
N ALA A 26 33.37 -18.98 1.60
CA ALA A 26 34.39 -20.00 1.50
C ALA A 26 35.23 -19.83 2.76
N LEU A 27 34.91 -20.59 3.80
CA LEU A 27 35.66 -20.64 5.05
C LEU A 27 36.99 -21.34 4.76
N THR A 28 37.79 -20.75 3.87
CA THR A 28 39.18 -21.12 3.69
C THR A 28 39.91 -20.60 4.91
N VAL A 29 40.53 -21.51 5.63
CA VAL A 29 41.57 -21.13 6.60
C VAL A 29 42.59 -20.28 5.82
N PRO A 30 42.83 -19.02 6.15
CA PRO A 30 43.75 -18.21 5.38
C PRO A 30 45.12 -18.89 5.35
N ALA A 31 45.70 -18.99 4.15
CA ALA A 31 47.09 -19.44 3.98
C ALA A 31 47.96 -18.52 4.87
N GLN A 32 48.87 -19.13 5.63
CA GLN A 32 49.74 -18.40 6.54
C GLN A 32 50.65 -17.45 5.74
N ALA A 33 50.19 -16.22 5.56
CA ALA A 33 51.09 -15.11 5.31
C ALA A 33 52.03 -15.00 6.52
N ALA A 34 53.22 -14.45 6.36
CA ALA A 34 54.29 -14.38 7.37
C ALA A 34 53.81 -13.61 8.62
N VAL A 35 53.09 -14.32 9.50
CA VAL A 35 52.55 -13.81 10.76
C VAL A 35 53.60 -14.04 11.83
N ARG A 36 53.94 -13.00 12.61
CA ARG A 36 54.90 -13.13 13.72
C ARG A 36 54.47 -14.25 14.67
N SER A 37 55.43 -15.00 15.21
CA SER A 37 55.18 -16.12 16.14
C SER A 37 54.28 -15.73 17.32
N ALA A 38 54.40 -14.49 17.81
CA ALA A 38 53.57 -13.96 18.88
C ALA A 38 52.07 -13.93 18.55
N VAL A 39 51.69 -13.77 17.27
CA VAL A 39 50.31 -13.80 16.75
C VAL A 39 49.94 -15.20 16.25
N GLY A 40 50.87 -15.86 15.54
CA GLY A 40 50.61 -17.14 14.90
C GLY A 40 50.39 -18.28 15.92
N LYS A 41 51.10 -18.30 17.05
CA LYS A 41 50.94 -19.35 18.07
C LYS A 41 49.54 -19.34 18.71
N PRO A 42 49.01 -18.23 19.22
CA PRO A 42 47.62 -18.22 19.70
C PRO A 42 46.59 -18.52 18.62
N LEU A 43 46.77 -18.16 17.36
CA LEU A 43 45.85 -18.47 16.28
C LEU A 43 45.84 -19.97 15.93
N ASN A 44 47.01 -20.64 15.96
CA ASN A 44 47.09 -22.10 15.78
C ASN A 44 46.37 -22.85 16.93
N GLU A 45 46.56 -22.39 18.16
CA GLU A 45 45.82 -22.94 19.31
C GLU A 45 44.30 -22.72 19.15
N ALA A 46 43.88 -21.50 18.72
CA ALA A 46 42.46 -21.20 18.43
C ALA A 46 41.87 -22.13 17.38
N LYS A 47 42.62 -22.40 16.30
CA LYS A 47 42.22 -23.34 15.24
C LYS A 47 42.01 -24.73 15.78
N SER A 48 42.94 -25.26 16.58
CA SER A 48 42.85 -26.58 17.20
C SER A 48 41.66 -26.69 18.15
N LEU A 49 41.44 -25.67 19.01
CA LEU A 49 40.30 -25.62 19.91
C LEU A 49 38.97 -25.54 19.16
N ALA A 50 38.91 -24.79 18.07
CA ALA A 50 37.71 -24.72 17.22
C ALA A 50 37.41 -26.06 16.54
N ALA A 51 38.40 -26.81 16.15
CA ALA A 51 38.26 -28.16 15.59
C ALA A 51 37.68 -29.13 16.61
N SER A 52 37.98 -28.98 17.91
CA SER A 52 37.41 -29.75 19.01
C SER A 52 36.11 -29.15 19.59
N SER A 53 35.47 -28.20 18.89
CA SER A 53 34.24 -27.49 19.30
C SER A 53 34.36 -26.72 20.64
N SER A 54 35.59 -26.45 21.09
CA SER A 54 35.88 -25.66 22.28
C SER A 54 35.91 -24.15 21.96
N TYR A 55 34.78 -23.65 21.41
CA TYR A 55 34.71 -22.31 20.77
C TYR A 55 35.01 -21.16 21.73
N SER A 56 34.56 -21.20 22.98
CA SER A 56 34.84 -20.15 23.96
C SER A 56 36.33 -20.02 24.24
N ALA A 57 37.02 -21.18 24.42
CA ALA A 57 38.47 -21.22 24.58
C ALA A 57 39.19 -20.76 23.29
N ALA A 58 38.69 -21.12 22.13
CA ALA A 58 39.22 -20.69 20.84
C ALA A 58 39.14 -19.15 20.67
N LEU A 59 38.00 -18.54 21.03
CA LEU A 59 37.84 -17.08 21.00
C LEU A 59 38.78 -16.37 21.98
N ALA A 60 39.01 -16.95 23.14
CA ALA A 60 39.96 -16.40 24.12
C ALA A 60 41.41 -16.39 23.54
N ARG A 61 41.79 -17.41 22.73
CA ARG A 61 43.09 -17.41 22.04
C ARG A 61 43.15 -16.41 20.91
N VAL A 62 42.06 -16.17 20.20
CA VAL A 62 42.01 -15.06 19.22
C VAL A 62 42.19 -13.72 19.90
N SER A 63 41.55 -13.49 21.04
CA SER A 63 41.71 -12.27 21.83
C SER A 63 43.14 -12.08 22.34
N ALA A 64 43.84 -13.17 22.67
CA ALA A 64 45.27 -13.12 23.00
C ALA A 64 46.13 -12.68 21.80
N ALA A 65 45.80 -13.11 20.58
CA ALA A 65 46.46 -12.64 19.37
C ALA A 65 46.17 -11.15 19.09
N GLU A 66 44.95 -10.67 19.33
CA GLU A 66 44.57 -9.25 19.19
C GLU A 66 45.31 -8.33 20.16
N ALA A 67 45.67 -8.82 21.32
CA ALA A 67 46.39 -8.09 22.35
C ALA A 67 47.87 -7.90 22.06
N VAL A 68 48.42 -8.51 20.98
CA VAL A 68 49.81 -8.37 20.60
C VAL A 68 50.07 -6.94 20.09
N PRO A 69 51.10 -6.20 20.65
CA PRO A 69 51.35 -4.84 20.24
C PRO A 69 51.79 -4.70 18.76
N ASN A 70 51.47 -3.57 18.14
CA ASN A 70 51.90 -3.20 16.81
C ASN A 70 51.57 -4.25 15.73
N LEU A 71 50.32 -4.68 15.70
CA LEU A 71 49.83 -5.59 14.67
C LEU A 71 49.93 -4.98 13.28
N THR A 72 50.48 -5.73 12.31
CA THR A 72 50.45 -5.33 10.91
C THR A 72 49.01 -5.41 10.34
N PRO A 73 48.71 -4.76 9.19
CA PRO A 73 47.42 -4.93 8.51
C PRO A 73 47.11 -6.39 8.19
N GLU A 74 48.10 -7.16 7.75
CA GLU A 74 47.98 -8.58 7.42
C GLU A 74 47.66 -9.41 8.66
N GLU A 75 48.32 -9.16 9.78
CA GLU A 75 48.06 -9.84 11.05
C GLU A 75 46.65 -9.54 11.53
N ARG A 76 46.19 -8.29 11.47
CA ARG A 76 44.81 -7.92 11.78
C ARG A 76 43.79 -8.67 10.91
N SER A 77 44.09 -8.81 9.60
CA SER A 77 43.25 -9.51 8.66
C SER A 77 43.12 -11.01 9.03
N VAL A 78 44.25 -11.67 9.32
CA VAL A 78 44.27 -13.10 9.70
C VAL A 78 43.53 -13.34 11.02
N ILE A 79 43.74 -12.47 12.03
CA ILE A 79 43.08 -12.53 13.31
C ILE A 79 41.54 -12.38 13.12
N SER A 80 41.11 -11.37 12.35
CA SER A 80 39.71 -11.13 12.03
C SER A 80 39.07 -12.34 11.33
N ALA A 81 39.75 -12.91 10.34
CA ALA A 81 39.29 -14.10 9.62
C ALA A 81 39.12 -15.30 10.55
N MET A 82 40.08 -15.50 11.49
CA MET A 82 39.98 -16.61 12.48
C MET A 82 38.82 -16.38 13.45
N ARG A 83 38.61 -15.15 13.94
CA ARG A 83 37.43 -14.80 14.77
C ARG A 83 36.14 -15.11 14.05
N GLN A 84 35.98 -14.62 12.82
CA GLN A 84 34.79 -14.87 11.99
C GLN A 84 34.55 -16.37 11.78
N TYR A 85 35.61 -17.13 11.47
CA TYR A 85 35.52 -18.59 11.33
C TYR A 85 34.96 -19.26 12.58
N ILE A 86 35.46 -18.88 13.78
CA ILE A 86 35.04 -19.48 15.05
C ILE A 86 33.59 -19.04 15.38
N GLU A 87 33.26 -17.77 15.19
CA GLU A 87 31.92 -17.24 15.43
C GLU A 87 30.86 -17.92 14.55
N VAL A 88 31.17 -18.13 13.26
CA VAL A 88 30.27 -18.86 12.35
C VAL A 88 30.12 -20.33 12.80
N LYS A 89 31.20 -21.00 13.17
CA LYS A 89 31.19 -22.39 13.63
C LYS A 89 30.44 -22.58 14.96
N SER A 90 30.58 -21.63 15.86
CA SER A 90 29.92 -21.65 17.17
C SER A 90 28.47 -21.11 17.14
N GLY A 91 28.05 -20.46 16.05
CA GLY A 91 26.77 -19.75 15.99
C GLY A 91 26.72 -18.51 16.88
N THR A 92 27.90 -17.97 17.29
CA THR A 92 28.03 -16.78 18.13
C THR A 92 28.53 -15.59 17.30
N GLY A 93 28.52 -14.38 17.92
CA GLY A 93 28.83 -13.17 17.19
C GLY A 93 27.80 -12.82 16.10
N SER A 94 27.96 -11.67 15.48
CA SER A 94 26.98 -11.18 14.47
C SER A 94 26.92 -12.11 13.24
N LEU A 95 28.07 -12.58 12.75
CA LEU A 95 28.13 -13.46 11.57
C LEU A 95 27.64 -14.87 11.87
N GLY A 96 27.95 -15.41 13.05
CA GLY A 96 27.48 -16.74 13.46
C GLY A 96 25.97 -16.76 13.63
N VAL A 97 25.40 -15.75 14.27
CA VAL A 97 23.94 -15.61 14.42
C VAL A 97 23.26 -15.44 13.05
N LYS A 98 23.84 -14.65 12.13
CA LYS A 98 23.33 -14.53 10.75
C LYS A 98 23.32 -15.84 10.00
N ALA A 99 24.41 -16.61 10.09
CA ALA A 99 24.52 -17.93 9.45
C ALA A 99 23.49 -18.92 10.04
N LYS A 100 23.34 -18.94 11.37
CA LYS A 100 22.33 -19.78 12.05
C LYS A 100 20.91 -19.37 11.62
N PHE A 101 20.59 -18.08 11.66
CA PHE A 101 19.30 -17.51 11.21
C PHE A 101 18.94 -17.96 9.78
N ALA A 102 19.89 -17.86 8.85
CA ALA A 102 19.67 -18.30 7.47
C ALA A 102 19.46 -19.82 7.36
N ASN A 103 20.23 -20.62 8.10
CA ASN A 103 20.07 -22.07 8.15
C ASN A 103 18.72 -22.49 8.75
N ASP A 104 18.27 -21.80 9.79
CA ASP A 104 16.99 -22.07 10.44
C ASP A 104 15.81 -21.72 9.53
N TYR A 105 15.90 -20.62 8.79
CA TYR A 105 14.89 -20.28 7.79
C TYR A 105 14.83 -21.33 6.66
N ASN A 106 15.97 -21.71 6.10
CA ASN A 106 16.05 -22.73 5.04
C ASN A 106 15.56 -24.11 5.52
N ALA A 107 15.80 -24.44 6.79
CA ALA A 107 15.31 -25.64 7.44
C ALA A 107 13.86 -25.54 7.93
N LYS A 108 13.17 -24.43 7.65
CA LYS A 108 11.78 -24.14 8.06
C LYS A 108 11.56 -24.12 9.58
N ARG A 109 12.61 -23.89 10.35
CA ARG A 109 12.56 -23.74 11.81
C ARG A 109 12.18 -22.30 12.18
N TYR A 110 10.97 -21.87 11.80
CA TYR A 110 10.54 -20.47 11.85
C TYR A 110 10.52 -19.88 13.28
N ARG A 111 10.29 -20.70 14.31
CA ARG A 111 10.38 -20.25 15.70
C ARG A 111 11.81 -19.89 16.07
N ASP A 112 12.77 -20.68 15.61
CA ASP A 112 14.19 -20.39 15.84
C ASP A 112 14.63 -19.14 15.07
N VAL A 113 14.11 -18.92 13.86
CA VAL A 113 14.33 -17.68 13.09
C VAL A 113 13.88 -16.44 13.87
N ILE A 114 12.73 -16.49 14.53
CA ILE A 114 12.23 -15.37 15.35
C ILE A 114 13.16 -15.12 16.55
N ASN A 115 13.57 -16.18 17.23
CA ASN A 115 14.49 -16.10 18.37
C ASN A 115 15.88 -15.56 17.95
N ASP A 116 16.41 -16.05 16.84
CA ASP A 116 17.68 -15.56 16.28
C ASP A 116 17.58 -14.08 15.85
N GLY A 117 16.41 -13.64 15.41
CA GLY A 117 16.13 -12.24 15.12
C GLY A 117 16.34 -11.32 16.32
N GLU A 118 15.95 -11.77 17.52
CA GLU A 118 16.23 -11.02 18.75
C GLU A 118 17.73 -11.00 19.10
N LEU A 119 18.45 -12.08 18.80
CA LEU A 119 19.91 -12.10 18.97
C LEU A 119 20.61 -11.18 17.97
N LEU A 120 20.13 -11.15 16.71
CA LEU A 120 20.62 -10.22 15.69
C LEU A 120 20.41 -8.77 16.11
N ARG A 121 19.24 -8.45 16.68
CA ARG A 121 18.93 -7.12 17.19
C ARG A 121 19.93 -6.70 18.30
N LYS A 122 20.16 -7.58 19.27
CA LYS A 122 21.10 -7.33 20.38
C LYS A 122 22.55 -7.14 19.90
N ASN A 123 22.93 -7.84 18.84
CA ASN A 123 24.30 -7.80 18.28
C ASN A 123 24.45 -6.72 17.18
N GLY A 124 23.47 -5.85 16.95
CA GLY A 124 23.51 -4.82 15.91
C GLY A 124 23.49 -5.36 14.48
N GLY A 125 23.16 -6.64 14.28
CA GLY A 125 23.14 -7.31 12.98
C GLY A 125 21.78 -7.37 12.29
N LEU A 126 20.72 -6.78 12.87
CA LEU A 126 19.38 -6.79 12.31
C LEU A 126 19.25 -5.73 11.21
N ASP A 127 19.09 -6.19 9.98
CA ASP A 127 18.85 -5.34 8.79
C ASP A 127 17.42 -5.51 8.24
N ALA A 128 17.04 -4.69 7.27
CA ALA A 128 15.70 -4.71 6.68
C ALA A 128 15.34 -6.08 6.07
N SER A 129 16.29 -6.77 5.46
CA SER A 129 16.08 -8.11 4.89
C SER A 129 15.80 -9.14 5.99
N SER A 130 16.59 -9.12 7.06
CA SER A 130 16.38 -9.99 8.22
C SER A 130 15.02 -9.72 8.88
N MET A 131 14.63 -8.45 9.02
CA MET A 131 13.31 -8.07 9.54
C MET A 131 12.17 -8.60 8.67
N GLN A 132 12.30 -8.54 7.35
CA GLN A 132 11.30 -9.09 6.43
C GLN A 132 11.19 -10.62 6.57
N ILE A 133 12.30 -11.32 6.73
CA ILE A 133 12.32 -12.77 6.94
C ILE A 133 11.66 -13.15 8.27
N ILE A 134 11.88 -12.38 9.33
CA ILE A 134 11.22 -12.60 10.62
C ILE A 134 9.70 -12.42 10.49
N ALA A 135 9.26 -11.38 9.78
CA ALA A 135 7.84 -11.18 9.49
C ALA A 135 7.23 -12.37 8.72
N GLN A 136 7.96 -12.89 7.72
CA GLN A 136 7.56 -14.09 6.99
C GLN A 136 7.53 -15.34 7.88
N ALA A 137 8.48 -15.47 8.82
CA ALA A 137 8.50 -16.58 9.76
C ALA A 137 7.26 -16.58 10.67
N TYR A 138 6.81 -15.42 11.17
CA TYR A 138 5.54 -15.30 11.88
C TYR A 138 4.36 -15.76 11.04
N TYR A 139 4.28 -15.29 9.78
CA TYR A 139 3.22 -15.72 8.85
C TYR A 139 3.23 -17.24 8.62
N LEU A 140 4.40 -17.82 8.37
CA LEU A 140 4.55 -19.25 8.10
C LEU A 140 4.30 -20.16 9.32
N LEU A 141 4.41 -19.60 10.52
CA LEU A 141 3.98 -20.24 11.77
C LEU A 141 2.47 -20.16 12.01
N GLY A 142 1.73 -19.39 11.21
CA GLY A 142 0.31 -19.10 11.45
C GLY A 142 0.05 -18.05 12.56
N ASP A 143 1.11 -17.42 13.07
CA ASP A 143 0.96 -16.30 14.02
C ASP A 143 0.75 -14.98 13.25
N TYR A 144 -0.44 -14.84 12.69
CA TYR A 144 -0.79 -13.70 11.85
C TYR A 144 -0.86 -12.37 12.61
N HIS A 145 -1.31 -12.41 13.87
CA HIS A 145 -1.29 -11.23 14.74
C HIS A 145 0.15 -10.82 15.09
N GLY A 146 1.02 -11.81 15.37
CA GLY A 146 2.45 -11.57 15.59
C GLY A 146 3.11 -10.97 14.36
N CYS A 147 2.81 -11.50 13.17
CA CYS A 147 3.27 -10.97 11.89
C CYS A 147 2.88 -9.49 11.72
N SER A 148 1.61 -9.16 11.86
CA SER A 148 1.09 -7.80 11.70
C SER A 148 1.75 -6.83 12.67
N ARG A 149 1.83 -7.22 13.93
CA ARG A 149 2.47 -6.43 15.00
C ARG A 149 3.97 -6.22 14.74
N TYR A 150 4.66 -7.27 14.30
CA TYR A 150 6.09 -7.19 13.98
C TYR A 150 6.35 -6.22 12.83
N ILE A 151 5.57 -6.28 11.76
CA ILE A 151 5.69 -5.36 10.63
C ILE A 151 5.43 -3.93 11.07
N MET A 152 4.35 -3.67 11.80
CA MET A 152 4.02 -2.32 12.26
C MET A 152 5.09 -1.73 13.17
N ASN A 153 5.66 -2.52 14.07
CA ASN A 153 6.67 -2.05 15.03
C ASN A 153 8.05 -1.79 14.36
N ASN A 154 8.39 -2.50 13.29
CA ASN A 154 9.73 -2.41 12.71
C ASN A 154 9.77 -1.63 11.39
N PHE A 155 8.68 -1.60 10.64
CA PHE A 155 8.58 -0.89 9.36
C PHE A 155 7.57 0.26 9.41
N GLY A 156 6.58 0.20 10.30
CA GLY A 156 5.43 1.10 10.26
C GLY A 156 4.79 1.10 8.87
N ASN A 157 4.50 2.29 8.37
CA ASN A 157 4.11 2.45 6.96
C ASN A 157 5.33 2.55 6.02
N GLY A 158 6.57 2.37 6.52
CA GLY A 158 7.84 2.57 5.80
C GLY A 158 8.33 1.38 4.98
N GLY A 159 7.77 0.19 5.17
CA GLY A 159 8.12 -1.03 4.45
C GLY A 159 7.92 -0.91 2.93
N GLY A 160 8.73 -1.62 2.14
CA GLY A 160 8.54 -1.73 0.69
C GLY A 160 7.24 -2.46 0.31
N GLU A 161 6.94 -2.51 -0.98
CA GLU A 161 5.71 -3.13 -1.50
C GLU A 161 5.50 -4.57 -0.98
N GLU A 162 6.56 -5.39 -0.94
CA GLU A 162 6.48 -6.78 -0.48
C GLU A 162 6.15 -6.89 1.02
N VAL A 163 6.66 -5.97 1.84
CA VAL A 163 6.33 -5.92 3.27
C VAL A 163 4.86 -5.53 3.47
N MET A 164 4.36 -4.56 2.70
CA MET A 164 2.96 -4.14 2.77
C MET A 164 2.01 -5.23 2.24
N LYS A 165 2.40 -5.98 1.23
CA LYS A 165 1.67 -7.18 0.78
C LYS A 165 1.61 -8.25 1.87
N LEU A 166 2.71 -8.47 2.58
CA LEU A 166 2.75 -9.40 3.71
C LEU A 166 1.86 -8.90 4.85
N GLN A 167 1.90 -7.61 5.18
CA GLN A 167 1.00 -6.97 6.16
C GLN A 167 -0.47 -7.22 5.80
N MET A 168 -0.83 -7.00 4.55
CA MET A 168 -2.19 -7.22 4.06
C MET A 168 -2.62 -8.70 4.23
N ARG A 169 -1.73 -9.66 3.96
CA ARG A 169 -2.01 -11.10 4.17
C ARG A 169 -2.17 -11.44 5.64
N CYS A 170 -1.28 -10.96 6.50
CA CYS A 170 -1.37 -11.20 7.94
C CYS A 170 -2.67 -10.62 8.51
N ALA A 171 -3.05 -9.41 8.08
CA ALA A 171 -4.29 -8.77 8.45
C ALA A 171 -5.53 -9.54 7.95
N TYR A 172 -5.47 -10.06 6.72
CA TYR A 172 -6.54 -10.88 6.15
C TYR A 172 -6.76 -12.19 6.94
N GLU A 173 -5.68 -12.94 7.20
CA GLU A 173 -5.75 -14.22 7.93
C GLU A 173 -6.16 -14.02 9.40
N SER A 174 -5.79 -12.90 10.01
CA SER A 174 -6.22 -12.53 11.37
C SER A 174 -7.59 -11.83 11.42
N GLN A 175 -8.24 -11.61 10.26
CA GLN A 175 -9.51 -10.88 10.12
C GLN A 175 -9.46 -9.43 10.63
N ASP A 176 -8.29 -8.82 10.65
CA ASP A 176 -8.06 -7.42 10.99
C ASP A 176 -8.31 -6.52 9.77
N ASN A 177 -9.57 -6.13 9.61
CA ASN A 177 -10.00 -5.30 8.47
C ASN A 177 -9.37 -3.90 8.47
N GLU A 178 -9.03 -3.36 9.63
CA GLU A 178 -8.43 -2.03 9.74
C GLU A 178 -6.97 -2.06 9.26
N SER A 179 -6.17 -2.99 9.76
CA SER A 179 -4.79 -3.18 9.30
C SER A 179 -4.73 -3.52 7.80
N MET A 180 -5.68 -4.32 7.30
CA MET A 180 -5.77 -4.63 5.88
C MET A 180 -6.06 -3.37 5.03
N ARG A 181 -7.00 -2.53 5.46
CA ARG A 181 -7.32 -1.27 4.79
C ARG A 181 -6.11 -0.33 4.80
N THR A 182 -5.46 -0.15 5.94
CA THR A 182 -4.26 0.69 6.08
C THR A 182 -3.12 0.23 5.17
N ALA A 183 -2.88 -1.07 5.07
CA ALA A 183 -1.89 -1.64 4.16
C ALA A 183 -2.24 -1.37 2.68
N LEU A 184 -3.51 -1.53 2.29
CA LEU A 184 -3.97 -1.20 0.94
C LEU A 184 -3.84 0.28 0.60
N GLU A 185 -4.24 1.18 1.51
CA GLU A 185 -4.09 2.62 1.35
C GLU A 185 -2.61 3.01 1.17
N THR A 186 -1.72 2.38 1.94
CA THR A 186 -0.27 2.58 1.80
C THR A 186 0.24 2.10 0.45
N LEU A 187 -0.21 0.93 -0.03
CA LEU A 187 0.15 0.39 -1.35
C LEU A 187 -0.35 1.30 -2.48
N VAL A 188 -1.59 1.76 -2.39
CA VAL A 188 -2.17 2.74 -3.33
C VAL A 188 -1.36 4.02 -3.35
N ALA A 189 -1.11 4.62 -2.18
CA ALA A 189 -0.39 5.89 -2.08
C ALA A 189 1.04 5.84 -2.65
N ARG A 190 1.68 4.68 -2.61
CA ARG A 190 3.07 4.52 -3.05
C ARG A 190 3.23 4.04 -4.47
N THR A 191 2.33 3.19 -4.94
CA THR A 191 2.50 2.50 -6.22
C THR A 191 1.50 2.95 -7.26
N ASN A 192 0.38 3.49 -6.83
CA ASN A 192 -0.76 3.89 -7.65
C ASN A 192 -1.24 2.79 -8.63
N LYS A 193 -1.03 1.51 -8.28
CA LYS A 193 -1.39 0.39 -9.15
C LYS A 193 -2.89 0.13 -9.15
N PRO A 194 -3.52 -0.06 -10.33
CA PRO A 194 -4.95 -0.34 -10.44
C PRO A 194 -5.42 -1.55 -9.62
N GLU A 195 -4.58 -2.57 -9.42
CA GLU A 195 -4.91 -3.76 -8.64
C GLU A 195 -5.20 -3.45 -7.16
N TYR A 196 -4.46 -2.51 -6.53
CA TYR A 196 -4.70 -2.10 -5.15
C TYR A 196 -5.90 -1.16 -5.06
N TRP A 197 -6.06 -0.25 -6.03
CA TRP A 197 -7.25 0.57 -6.15
C TRP A 197 -8.51 -0.30 -6.29
N SER A 198 -8.47 -1.34 -7.13
CA SER A 198 -9.60 -2.25 -7.30
C SER A 198 -10.02 -2.92 -5.98
N GLN A 199 -9.06 -3.41 -5.19
CA GLN A 199 -9.34 -4.03 -3.91
C GLN A 199 -9.93 -3.01 -2.92
N LEU A 200 -9.36 -1.83 -2.82
CA LEU A 200 -9.79 -0.76 -1.92
C LEU A 200 -11.20 -0.26 -2.27
N LEU A 201 -11.47 0.01 -3.56
CA LEU A 201 -12.77 0.47 -4.04
C LEU A 201 -13.85 -0.61 -3.96
N ASN A 202 -13.51 -1.89 -4.18
CA ASN A 202 -14.45 -3.00 -3.99
C ASN A 202 -14.81 -3.19 -2.51
N ALA A 203 -13.87 -3.00 -1.60
CA ALA A 203 -14.14 -3.02 -0.16
C ALA A 203 -15.09 -1.87 0.23
N ALA A 204 -14.86 -0.65 -0.26
CA ALA A 204 -15.75 0.49 -0.04
C ALA A 204 -17.16 0.25 -0.62
N GLN A 205 -17.26 -0.28 -1.85
CA GLN A 205 -18.53 -0.63 -2.49
C GLN A 205 -19.34 -1.68 -1.72
N SER A 206 -18.67 -2.56 -0.99
CA SER A 206 -19.31 -3.60 -0.17
C SER A 206 -19.94 -3.06 1.13
N THR A 207 -19.78 -1.78 1.42
CA THR A 207 -20.41 -1.12 2.58
C THR A 207 -21.92 -1.14 2.44
N LYS A 208 -22.61 -1.62 3.47
CA LYS A 208 -24.09 -1.72 3.44
C LYS A 208 -24.73 -0.34 3.53
N GLY A 209 -25.80 -0.13 2.74
CA GLY A 209 -26.65 1.06 2.82
C GLY A 209 -25.97 2.32 2.28
N LEU A 210 -25.13 2.17 1.25
CA LEU A 210 -24.67 3.31 0.46
C LEU A 210 -25.84 3.95 -0.28
N SER A 211 -25.87 5.28 -0.34
CA SER A 211 -26.78 6.02 -1.21
C SER A 211 -26.34 5.94 -2.67
N ASP A 212 -27.23 6.34 -3.59
CA ASP A 212 -26.91 6.43 -5.01
C ASP A 212 -25.76 7.41 -5.28
N HIS A 213 -25.70 8.54 -4.57
CA HIS A 213 -24.59 9.48 -4.65
C HIS A 213 -23.28 8.86 -4.17
N GLN A 214 -23.28 8.15 -3.06
CA GLN A 214 -22.09 7.47 -2.52
C GLN A 214 -21.61 6.37 -3.47
N THR A 215 -22.53 5.63 -4.06
CA THR A 215 -22.23 4.62 -5.08
C THR A 215 -21.64 5.26 -6.33
N LEU A 216 -22.23 6.36 -6.81
CA LEU A 216 -21.73 7.13 -7.95
C LEU A 216 -20.29 7.59 -7.73
N ASP A 217 -19.96 8.07 -6.53
CA ASP A 217 -18.61 8.54 -6.21
C ASP A 217 -17.55 7.44 -6.22
N ILE A 218 -17.92 6.24 -5.75
CA ILE A 218 -17.04 5.06 -5.84
C ILE A 218 -16.81 4.68 -7.31
N TYR A 219 -17.84 4.72 -8.14
CA TYR A 219 -17.72 4.39 -9.56
C TYR A 219 -16.95 5.45 -10.36
N ARG A 220 -17.05 6.73 -9.98
CA ARG A 220 -16.20 7.80 -10.52
C ARG A 220 -14.71 7.52 -10.24
N LEU A 221 -14.39 7.15 -9.00
CA LEU A 221 -13.02 6.73 -8.64
C LEU A 221 -12.59 5.49 -9.42
N LYS A 222 -13.46 4.48 -9.56
CA LYS A 222 -13.16 3.31 -10.40
C LYS A 222 -12.85 3.68 -11.84
N LEU A 223 -13.58 4.64 -12.41
CA LEU A 223 -13.34 5.12 -13.76
C LEU A 223 -11.99 5.86 -13.89
N LEU A 224 -11.67 6.70 -12.91
CA LEU A 224 -10.45 7.51 -12.89
C LEU A 224 -9.19 6.67 -12.61
N THR A 225 -9.31 5.62 -11.78
CA THR A 225 -8.20 4.71 -11.46
C THR A 225 -8.01 3.58 -12.48
N GLY A 226 -8.83 3.55 -13.55
CA GLY A 226 -8.74 2.52 -14.59
C GLY A 226 -9.21 1.13 -14.12
N THR A 227 -9.99 1.05 -13.05
CA THR A 227 -10.47 -0.23 -12.48
C THR A 227 -11.83 -0.67 -13.00
N ILE A 228 -12.49 0.13 -13.85
CA ILE A 228 -13.66 -0.29 -14.62
C ILE A 228 -13.19 -1.05 -15.87
N THR A 229 -13.49 -2.36 -15.89
CA THR A 229 -13.09 -3.24 -17.00
C THR A 229 -14.27 -3.96 -17.64
N LYS A 230 -15.47 -3.86 -17.05
CA LYS A 230 -16.67 -4.58 -17.49
C LYS A 230 -17.74 -3.63 -17.98
N ALA A 231 -18.50 -4.07 -19.00
CA ALA A 231 -19.64 -3.32 -19.54
C ALA A 231 -20.69 -2.98 -18.47
N ASP A 232 -20.94 -3.89 -17.54
CA ASP A 232 -21.92 -3.69 -16.47
C ASP A 232 -21.54 -2.51 -15.56
N ASP A 233 -20.25 -2.33 -15.24
CA ASP A 233 -19.78 -1.22 -14.41
C ASP A 233 -19.96 0.13 -15.11
N TYR A 234 -19.63 0.21 -16.43
CA TYR A 234 -19.90 1.41 -17.23
C TYR A 234 -21.39 1.73 -17.31
N ASN A 235 -22.21 0.70 -17.56
CA ASN A 235 -23.67 0.85 -17.63
C ASN A 235 -24.25 1.32 -16.30
N LEU A 236 -23.80 0.76 -15.17
CA LEU A 236 -24.28 1.18 -13.85
C LEU A 236 -23.88 2.62 -13.54
N LEU A 237 -22.62 3.01 -13.81
CA LEU A 237 -22.18 4.39 -13.63
C LEU A 237 -23.01 5.37 -14.47
N ALA A 238 -23.24 5.07 -15.75
CA ALA A 238 -24.04 5.91 -16.62
C ALA A 238 -25.53 5.99 -16.18
N GLN A 239 -26.11 4.86 -15.74
CA GLN A 239 -27.49 4.82 -15.24
C GLN A 239 -27.65 5.62 -13.94
N LEU A 240 -26.72 5.50 -12.99
CA LEU A 240 -26.72 6.30 -11.76
C LEU A 240 -26.62 7.81 -12.07
N ALA A 241 -25.72 8.18 -12.97
CA ALA A 241 -25.57 9.57 -13.38
C ALA A 241 -26.87 10.11 -14.01
N LEU A 242 -27.53 9.34 -14.90
CA LEU A 242 -28.82 9.72 -15.48
C LEU A 242 -29.93 9.84 -14.43
N GLN A 243 -30.03 8.87 -13.51
CA GLN A 243 -31.02 8.85 -12.44
C GLN A 243 -30.90 10.07 -11.52
N LEU A 244 -29.68 10.50 -11.23
CA LEU A 244 -29.38 11.66 -10.42
C LEU A 244 -29.50 13.00 -11.20
N GLY A 245 -29.66 12.93 -12.54
CA GLY A 245 -29.85 14.09 -13.40
C GLY A 245 -28.57 14.63 -14.05
N PHE A 246 -27.44 13.90 -13.95
CA PHE A 246 -26.13 14.27 -14.50
C PHE A 246 -25.95 13.70 -15.91
N ALA A 247 -26.78 14.17 -16.84
CA ALA A 247 -26.86 13.60 -18.19
C ALA A 247 -25.58 13.79 -19.02
N ALA A 248 -24.91 14.90 -18.88
CA ALA A 248 -23.64 15.17 -19.56
C ALA A 248 -22.54 14.22 -19.10
N GLU A 249 -22.44 13.95 -17.79
CA GLU A 249 -21.53 12.93 -17.25
C GLU A 249 -21.87 11.53 -17.78
N ALA A 250 -23.13 11.16 -17.78
CA ALA A 250 -23.57 9.85 -18.32
C ALA A 250 -23.16 9.69 -19.78
N GLN A 251 -23.36 10.71 -20.61
CA GLN A 251 -22.90 10.74 -21.99
C GLN A 251 -21.40 10.48 -22.09
N ALA A 252 -20.58 11.25 -21.34
CA ALA A 252 -19.13 11.13 -21.36
C ALA A 252 -18.65 9.73 -20.90
N VAL A 253 -19.30 9.13 -19.90
CA VAL A 253 -19.02 7.77 -19.43
C VAL A 253 -19.28 6.74 -20.52
N ILE A 254 -20.42 6.83 -21.20
CA ILE A 254 -20.79 5.90 -22.29
C ILE A 254 -19.82 6.03 -23.45
N GLU A 255 -19.52 7.26 -23.88
CA GLU A 255 -18.56 7.53 -24.94
C GLU A 255 -17.17 6.98 -24.61
N LYS A 256 -16.72 7.13 -23.36
CA LYS A 256 -15.46 6.55 -22.89
C LYS A 256 -15.49 5.02 -22.94
N GLY A 257 -16.60 4.39 -22.55
CA GLY A 257 -16.77 2.92 -22.61
C GLY A 257 -16.77 2.40 -24.07
N ILE A 258 -17.35 3.14 -24.99
CA ILE A 258 -17.30 2.84 -26.44
C ILE A 258 -15.87 2.98 -26.99
N ALA A 259 -15.20 4.07 -26.66
CA ALA A 259 -13.80 4.30 -27.06
C ALA A 259 -12.85 3.21 -26.54
N ALA A 260 -13.11 2.73 -25.32
CA ALA A 260 -12.39 1.61 -24.71
C ALA A 260 -12.78 0.24 -25.29
N LYS A 261 -13.75 0.18 -26.22
CA LYS A 261 -14.29 -1.06 -26.83
C LYS A 261 -14.93 -2.01 -25.79
N VAL A 262 -15.34 -1.49 -24.66
CA VAL A 262 -16.03 -2.24 -23.59
C VAL A 262 -17.54 -2.21 -23.78
N LEU A 263 -18.06 -1.08 -24.29
CA LEU A 263 -19.48 -0.90 -24.60
C LEU A 263 -19.73 -0.97 -26.10
N SER A 264 -20.80 -1.69 -26.50
CA SER A 264 -21.24 -1.81 -27.88
C SER A 264 -22.68 -2.26 -27.97
N GLY A 265 -23.27 -2.19 -29.19
CA GLY A 265 -24.59 -2.72 -29.54
C GLY A 265 -25.75 -1.78 -29.18
N ASP A 266 -26.98 -2.25 -29.50
CA ASP A 266 -28.20 -1.45 -29.47
C ASP A 266 -28.55 -0.86 -28.11
N ARG A 267 -28.28 -1.60 -27.03
CA ARG A 267 -28.51 -1.12 -25.65
C ARG A 267 -27.65 0.12 -25.37
N THR A 268 -26.37 0.08 -25.73
CA THR A 268 -25.45 1.20 -25.58
C THR A 268 -25.89 2.40 -26.40
N THR A 269 -26.28 2.18 -27.65
CA THR A 269 -26.77 3.24 -28.53
C THR A 269 -28.01 3.93 -27.96
N ARG A 270 -28.99 3.16 -27.48
CA ARG A 270 -30.20 3.72 -26.82
C ARG A 270 -29.85 4.52 -25.58
N LEU A 271 -28.95 4.01 -24.73
CA LEU A 271 -28.56 4.71 -23.51
C LEU A 271 -27.82 6.02 -23.83
N LEU A 272 -26.94 6.01 -24.83
CA LEU A 272 -26.25 7.21 -25.32
C LEU A 272 -27.22 8.24 -25.86
N THR A 273 -28.17 7.83 -26.71
CA THR A 273 -29.20 8.72 -27.28
C THR A 273 -30.04 9.38 -26.17
N MET A 274 -30.38 8.61 -25.13
CA MET A 274 -31.13 9.11 -23.99
C MET A 274 -30.28 10.16 -23.21
N ALA A 275 -29.01 9.87 -22.94
CA ALA A 275 -28.11 10.77 -22.23
C ALA A 275 -27.91 12.09 -23.02
N GLN A 276 -27.67 12.01 -24.34
CA GLN A 276 -27.53 13.19 -25.22
C GLN A 276 -28.79 14.04 -25.24
N LYS A 277 -29.97 13.43 -25.38
CA LYS A 277 -31.26 14.16 -25.38
C LYS A 277 -31.47 14.89 -24.03
N GLN A 278 -31.18 14.23 -22.91
CA GLN A 278 -31.36 14.82 -21.60
C GLN A 278 -30.30 15.91 -21.33
N ALA A 279 -29.04 15.72 -21.72
CA ALA A 279 -28.01 16.73 -21.61
C ALA A 279 -28.36 18.01 -22.42
N GLY A 280 -28.84 17.84 -23.65
CA GLY A 280 -29.34 18.96 -24.46
C GLY A 280 -30.54 19.68 -23.82
N ALA A 281 -31.46 18.94 -23.22
CA ALA A 281 -32.58 19.53 -22.50
C ALA A 281 -32.13 20.30 -21.24
N ASN A 282 -31.14 19.77 -20.48
CA ASN A 282 -30.55 20.45 -19.33
C ASN A 282 -29.86 21.76 -19.76
N ALA A 283 -29.06 21.73 -20.83
CA ALA A 283 -28.40 22.90 -21.38
C ALA A 283 -29.37 23.99 -21.81
N ALA A 284 -30.44 23.63 -22.49
CA ALA A 284 -31.49 24.57 -22.92
C ALA A 284 -32.23 25.25 -21.73
N LYS A 285 -32.26 24.60 -20.57
CA LYS A 285 -32.90 25.11 -19.35
C LYS A 285 -31.93 25.72 -18.34
N SER A 286 -30.65 25.83 -18.65
CA SER A 286 -29.59 26.18 -17.69
C SER A 286 -29.81 27.54 -17.02
N ALA A 287 -30.23 28.58 -17.77
CA ALA A 287 -30.54 29.90 -17.21
C ALA A 287 -31.74 29.88 -16.23
N ALA A 288 -32.80 29.15 -16.58
CA ALA A 288 -33.96 29.00 -15.71
C ALA A 288 -33.61 28.17 -14.46
N ALA A 289 -32.79 27.11 -14.63
CA ALA A 289 -32.30 26.29 -13.51
C ALA A 289 -31.44 27.13 -12.54
N LEU A 290 -30.58 28.01 -13.04
CA LEU A 290 -29.78 28.90 -12.21
C LEU A 290 -30.65 29.87 -11.43
N ALA A 291 -31.65 30.50 -12.09
CA ALA A 291 -32.59 31.40 -11.43
C ALA A 291 -33.37 30.67 -10.31
N ALA A 292 -33.87 29.47 -10.58
CA ALA A 292 -34.56 28.65 -9.61
C ALA A 292 -33.66 28.23 -8.43
N ALA A 293 -32.40 27.84 -8.71
CA ALA A 293 -31.42 27.47 -7.69
C ALA A 293 -31.07 28.66 -6.78
N ASN A 294 -30.94 29.84 -7.34
CA ASN A 294 -30.72 31.07 -6.57
C ASN A 294 -31.93 31.43 -5.70
N ALA A 295 -33.13 31.17 -6.15
CA ALA A 295 -34.37 31.41 -5.38
C ALA A 295 -34.64 30.30 -4.34
N SER A 296 -33.99 29.16 -4.41
CA SER A 296 -34.17 28.04 -3.47
C SER A 296 -33.86 28.47 -2.03
N PRO A 297 -34.57 27.95 -1.00
CA PRO A 297 -34.36 28.33 0.40
C PRO A 297 -33.01 27.86 0.97
N ASN A 298 -32.40 26.84 0.40
CA ASN A 298 -31.11 26.29 0.82
C ASN A 298 -30.14 26.11 -0.36
N GLY A 299 -28.97 25.54 -0.09
CA GLY A 299 -27.90 25.39 -1.08
C GLY A 299 -27.99 24.17 -1.99
N ASP A 300 -28.92 23.25 -1.76
CA ASP A 300 -28.97 21.94 -2.46
C ASP A 300 -29.08 22.08 -3.98
N ALA A 301 -29.95 22.97 -4.44
CA ALA A 301 -30.16 23.20 -5.88
C ALA A 301 -28.92 23.79 -6.57
N LEU A 302 -28.16 24.65 -5.88
CA LEU A 302 -26.90 25.22 -6.40
C LEU A 302 -25.79 24.16 -6.45
N VAL A 303 -25.69 23.31 -5.42
CA VAL A 303 -24.75 22.17 -5.40
C VAL A 303 -25.03 21.21 -6.55
N LYS A 304 -26.30 20.82 -6.74
CA LYS A 304 -26.71 19.94 -7.83
C LYS A 304 -26.43 20.54 -9.20
N LEU A 305 -26.74 21.82 -9.38
CA LEU A 305 -26.45 22.52 -10.64
C LEU A 305 -24.96 22.61 -10.91
N GLY A 306 -24.14 22.82 -9.87
CA GLY A 306 -22.69 22.81 -9.97
C GLY A 306 -22.15 21.44 -10.37
N GLU A 307 -22.72 20.36 -9.82
CA GLU A 307 -22.33 18.98 -10.19
C GLU A 307 -22.73 18.65 -11.65
N ASP A 308 -23.91 19.04 -12.11
CA ASP A 308 -24.32 18.88 -13.51
C ASP A 308 -23.41 19.72 -14.44
N THR A 309 -23.04 20.93 -14.03
CA THR A 309 -22.09 21.78 -14.76
C THR A 309 -20.71 21.15 -14.84
N TRP A 310 -20.22 20.55 -13.76
CA TRP A 310 -18.97 19.78 -13.78
C TRP A 310 -19.00 18.64 -14.79
N GLY A 311 -20.12 17.91 -14.90
CA GLY A 311 -20.32 16.81 -15.86
C GLY A 311 -20.20 17.24 -17.32
N GLN A 312 -20.32 18.54 -17.65
CA GLN A 312 -20.13 19.06 -18.99
C GLN A 312 -18.66 19.11 -19.44
N GLY A 313 -17.71 18.89 -18.50
CA GLY A 313 -16.29 18.69 -18.81
C GLY A 313 -15.43 19.94 -18.69
N GLN A 314 -14.26 19.89 -19.31
CA GLN A 314 -13.11 20.78 -19.04
C GLN A 314 -13.41 22.25 -19.20
N GLY A 315 -14.22 22.80 -19.86
CA GLY A 315 -14.49 24.26 -19.93
C GLY A 315 -15.35 24.77 -18.79
N HIS A 316 -16.01 23.89 -18.04
CA HIS A 316 -17.07 24.22 -17.09
C HIS A 316 -16.67 24.07 -15.62
N TYR A 317 -15.46 23.59 -15.31
CA TYR A 317 -15.02 23.39 -13.93
C TYR A 317 -15.00 24.65 -13.06
N PRO A 318 -14.55 25.81 -13.56
CA PRO A 318 -14.60 27.06 -12.77
C PRO A 318 -16.03 27.46 -12.38
N ASP A 319 -16.98 27.32 -13.29
CA ASP A 319 -18.39 27.64 -13.02
C ASP A 319 -19.00 26.62 -12.03
N ALA A 320 -18.67 25.35 -12.18
CA ALA A 320 -19.07 24.30 -11.24
C ALA A 320 -18.57 24.59 -9.81
N ILE A 321 -17.29 24.96 -9.66
CA ILE A 321 -16.71 25.36 -8.38
C ILE A 321 -17.48 26.51 -7.77
N LYS A 322 -17.73 27.58 -8.55
CA LYS A 322 -18.46 28.77 -8.10
C LYS A 322 -19.86 28.40 -7.60
N LEU A 323 -20.60 27.63 -8.37
CA LEU A 323 -21.96 27.18 -8.02
C LEU A 323 -21.99 26.37 -6.73
N ILE A 324 -21.08 25.40 -6.58
CA ILE A 324 -21.01 24.58 -5.38
C ILE A 324 -20.60 25.41 -4.16
N GLN A 325 -19.67 26.36 -4.31
CA GLN A 325 -19.29 27.28 -3.24
C GLN A 325 -20.47 28.14 -2.78
N GLN A 326 -21.24 28.70 -3.71
CA GLN A 326 -22.45 29.44 -3.41
C GLN A 326 -23.49 28.57 -2.70
N GLY A 327 -23.64 27.31 -3.14
CA GLY A 327 -24.48 26.34 -2.46
C GLY A 327 -24.04 26.07 -1.03
N LEU A 328 -22.74 25.88 -0.80
CA LEU A 328 -22.19 25.69 0.55
C LEU A 328 -22.39 26.92 1.46
N GLN A 329 -22.26 28.13 0.92
CA GLN A 329 -22.53 29.37 1.67
C GLN A 329 -24.00 29.49 2.05
N LYS A 330 -24.92 29.02 1.19
CA LYS A 330 -26.36 29.06 1.42
C LYS A 330 -26.85 27.97 2.37
N GLY A 331 -26.02 27.01 2.72
CA GLY A 331 -26.31 25.90 3.63
C GLY A 331 -27.09 24.79 2.95
N PRO A 332 -26.40 23.80 2.37
CA PRO A 332 -27.04 22.60 1.84
C PRO A 332 -27.46 21.66 2.96
N THR A 333 -28.45 20.83 2.71
CA THR A 333 -28.93 19.81 3.65
C THR A 333 -27.84 18.75 3.95
N ASP A 334 -27.10 18.37 2.92
CA ASP A 334 -25.95 17.45 3.02
C ASP A 334 -24.66 18.20 2.70
N LYS A 335 -24.05 18.79 3.75
CA LYS A 335 -22.81 19.56 3.63
C LYS A 335 -21.64 18.70 3.21
N ASP A 336 -21.53 17.44 3.69
CA ASP A 336 -20.41 16.56 3.38
C ASP A 336 -20.44 16.14 1.91
N ASN A 337 -21.62 15.80 1.39
CA ASN A 337 -21.81 15.57 -0.03
C ASN A 337 -21.37 16.80 -0.86
N ALA A 338 -21.82 17.99 -0.47
CA ALA A 338 -21.44 19.23 -1.17
C ALA A 338 -19.91 19.48 -1.13
N LEU A 339 -19.24 19.15 -0.01
CA LEU A 339 -17.78 19.24 0.10
C LEU A 339 -17.07 18.22 -0.81
N ILE A 340 -17.60 17.01 -0.94
CA ILE A 340 -17.06 16.00 -1.86
C ILE A 340 -17.20 16.51 -3.31
N ARG A 341 -18.38 17.06 -3.70
CA ARG A 341 -18.59 17.66 -5.03
C ARG A 341 -17.60 18.79 -5.32
N LEU A 342 -17.39 19.67 -4.34
CA LEU A 342 -16.42 20.77 -4.45
C LEU A 342 -15.00 20.21 -4.65
N GLY A 343 -14.62 19.20 -3.90
CA GLY A 343 -13.33 18.53 -4.02
C GLY A 343 -13.12 17.91 -5.41
N VAL A 344 -14.13 17.23 -5.94
CA VAL A 344 -14.09 16.64 -7.30
C VAL A 344 -13.95 17.73 -8.36
N ALA A 345 -14.68 18.84 -8.24
CA ALA A 345 -14.58 19.97 -9.16
C ALA A 345 -13.19 20.65 -9.11
N TYR A 346 -12.64 20.84 -7.90
CA TYR A 346 -11.28 21.36 -7.73
C TYR A 346 -10.23 20.42 -8.34
N TYR A 347 -10.33 19.11 -8.09
CA TYR A 347 -9.42 18.15 -8.69
C TYR A 347 -9.43 18.21 -10.22
N SER A 348 -10.64 18.22 -10.81
CA SER A 348 -10.82 18.31 -12.27
C SER A 348 -10.28 19.62 -12.86
N ALA A 349 -10.29 20.71 -12.09
CA ALA A 349 -9.69 22.00 -12.44
C ALA A 349 -8.17 22.06 -12.20
N GLY A 350 -7.51 20.95 -11.80
CA GLY A 350 -6.08 20.90 -11.48
C GLY A 350 -5.70 21.50 -10.12
N GLN A 351 -6.67 21.87 -9.30
CA GLN A 351 -6.48 22.52 -8.00
C GLN A 351 -6.39 21.48 -6.87
N LYS A 352 -5.38 20.61 -6.93
CA LYS A 352 -5.24 19.43 -6.07
C LYS A 352 -5.27 19.74 -4.56
N ASP A 353 -4.57 20.77 -4.11
CA ASP A 353 -4.54 21.12 -2.69
C ASP A 353 -5.90 21.55 -2.16
N GLN A 354 -6.69 22.27 -2.99
CA GLN A 354 -8.04 22.69 -2.64
C GLN A 354 -8.99 21.49 -2.63
N ALA A 355 -8.80 20.54 -3.57
CA ALA A 355 -9.53 19.29 -3.60
C ALA A 355 -9.32 18.49 -2.31
N VAL A 356 -8.06 18.26 -1.92
CA VAL A 356 -7.70 17.54 -0.69
C VAL A 356 -8.32 18.21 0.54
N ARG A 357 -8.18 19.51 0.67
CA ARG A 357 -8.79 20.26 1.79
C ARG A 357 -10.32 20.18 1.83
N SER A 358 -10.97 20.08 0.67
CA SER A 358 -12.43 19.90 0.61
C SER A 358 -12.83 18.50 1.07
N PHE A 359 -12.13 17.47 0.63
CA PHE A 359 -12.38 16.09 1.04
C PHE A 359 -12.14 15.88 2.54
N GLU A 360 -11.08 16.46 3.10
CA GLU A 360 -10.76 16.35 4.53
C GLU A 360 -11.79 17.01 5.46
N LYS A 361 -12.56 17.98 4.95
CA LYS A 361 -13.63 18.62 5.70
C LYS A 361 -14.94 17.83 5.71
N ALA A 362 -15.09 16.83 4.86
CA ALA A 362 -16.28 15.98 4.77
C ALA A 362 -16.16 14.80 5.75
N ASP A 363 -16.45 15.03 7.02
CA ASP A 363 -16.17 14.11 8.14
C ASP A 363 -17.37 13.77 9.03
N GLY A 364 -18.58 14.21 8.68
CA GLY A 364 -19.80 14.02 9.48
C GLY A 364 -20.35 12.59 9.46
N ASP A 365 -20.66 12.05 8.27
CA ASP A 365 -21.16 10.68 8.13
C ASP A 365 -20.02 9.67 7.88
N ALA A 366 -20.03 8.54 8.59
CA ALA A 366 -18.97 7.52 8.49
C ALA A 366 -18.75 7.00 7.07
N LYS A 367 -19.82 6.85 6.27
CA LYS A 367 -19.74 6.37 4.88
C LYS A 367 -19.18 7.45 3.95
N GLN A 368 -19.63 8.70 4.12
CA GLN A 368 -19.11 9.84 3.39
C GLN A 368 -17.65 10.10 3.71
N LYS A 369 -17.26 9.95 4.99
CA LYS A 369 -15.87 10.04 5.42
C LYS A 369 -14.97 9.02 4.72
N ILE A 370 -15.40 7.78 4.58
CA ILE A 370 -14.64 6.75 3.83
C ILE A 370 -14.47 7.20 2.37
N ILE A 371 -15.53 7.65 1.71
CA ILE A 371 -15.50 8.07 0.31
C ILE A 371 -14.61 9.31 0.13
N ALA A 372 -14.78 10.32 0.97
CA ALA A 372 -13.97 11.52 0.96
C ALA A 372 -12.48 11.21 1.17
N HIS A 373 -12.16 10.28 2.09
CA HIS A 373 -10.81 9.82 2.31
C HIS A 373 -10.20 9.14 1.07
N LEU A 374 -10.95 8.29 0.37
CA LEU A 374 -10.51 7.66 -0.88
C LEU A 374 -10.24 8.71 -1.98
N TRP A 375 -11.10 9.72 -2.11
CA TRP A 375 -10.90 10.84 -3.02
C TRP A 375 -9.67 11.68 -2.63
N ALA A 376 -9.41 11.89 -1.33
CA ALA A 376 -8.23 12.59 -0.86
C ALA A 376 -6.94 11.82 -1.20
N ILE A 377 -6.93 10.48 -1.02
CA ILE A 377 -5.81 9.63 -1.45
C ILE A 377 -5.60 9.77 -2.96
N PHE A 378 -6.69 9.66 -3.74
CA PHE A 378 -6.63 9.80 -5.20
C PHE A 378 -6.05 11.15 -5.64
N ALA A 379 -6.52 12.25 -5.06
CA ALA A 379 -6.05 13.59 -5.39
C ALA A 379 -4.56 13.83 -5.04
N ARG A 380 -4.05 13.14 -4.01
CA ARG A 380 -2.62 13.21 -3.63
C ARG A 380 -1.72 12.38 -4.53
N THR A 381 -2.23 11.32 -5.14
CA THR A 381 -1.44 10.34 -5.90
C THR A 381 -1.47 10.56 -7.41
N HIS A 382 -2.41 11.36 -7.91
CA HIS A 382 -2.60 11.72 -9.32
C HIS A 382 -2.55 13.21 -9.53
#